data_61f4fa3811b96c857ebd2e3c418198be
#
_entry.id   61f4fa3811b96c857ebd2e3c418198be
#
_cell.length_a   1.000
_cell.length_b   1.000
_cell.length_c   1.000
_cell.angle_alpha   90.00
_cell.angle_beta   90.00
_cell.angle_gamma   90.00
#
_symmetry.space_group_name_H-M   'P 1'
#
loop_
_entity.id
_entity.type
_entity.pdbx_description
1 polymer ?
#
loop_
_entity_poly.entity_id
_entity_poly.type
_entity_poly.pdbx_seq_one_letter_code
_entity_poly.pdbx_strand_id
1 'polypeptide(L)'
;MKIENVKAVITGAGSGLGEGTARYLKNKGAELLLIDLNADGLKKVADDINCKYVVGDVSNEEEMKNAINDFNEINCLVNCAGIAVGAKVV
;
A
#
# COMPACT_ATOMS: atom_id res chain seq x y z
N MET A 1 -15.35 -1.45 12.68
CA MET A 1 -14.20 -0.53 12.60
C MET A 1 -14.52 0.63 11.67
N LYS A 2 -14.19 1.81 12.07
CA LYS A 2 -14.43 2.96 11.19
C LYS A 2 -13.20 3.13 10.31
N ILE A 3 -13.40 3.47 9.06
CA ILE A 3 -12.30 3.61 8.11
C ILE A 3 -11.31 4.70 8.56
N GLU A 4 -11.79 5.74 9.19
CA GLU A 4 -10.90 6.79 9.68
C GLU A 4 -9.94 6.32 10.76
N ASN A 5 -10.18 5.15 11.33
CA ASN A 5 -9.27 4.55 12.30
C ASN A 5 -8.39 3.48 11.67
N VAL A 6 -8.49 3.30 10.37
CA VAL A 6 -7.68 2.29 9.67
C VAL A 6 -6.29 2.84 9.41
N LYS A 7 -5.30 2.05 9.74
CA LYS A 7 -3.91 2.35 9.43
C LYS A 7 -3.43 1.19 8.59
N ALA A 8 -3.36 1.39 7.30
CA ALA A 8 -3.19 0.32 6.34
C ALA A 8 -1.89 0.39 5.55
N VAL A 9 -1.33 -0.77 5.28
CA VAL A 9 -0.22 -0.90 4.34
C VAL A 9 -0.80 -1.52 3.07
N ILE A 10 -0.58 -0.88 1.93
CA ILE A 10 -1.08 -1.36 0.65
C ILE A 10 0.10 -1.68 -0.25
N THR A 11 0.23 -2.94 -0.63
CA THR A 11 1.28 -3.35 -1.56
C THR A 11 0.74 -3.35 -2.98
N GLY A 12 1.60 -3.11 -3.95
CA GLY A 12 1.16 -3.00 -5.34
C GLY A 12 0.35 -1.74 -5.59
N ALA A 13 0.65 -0.69 -4.84
CA ALA A 13 -0.18 0.52 -4.86
C ALA A 13 0.11 1.47 -6.01
N GLY A 14 1.12 1.19 -6.82
CA GLY A 14 1.51 2.11 -7.90
C GLY A 14 0.63 2.06 -9.12
N SER A 15 -0.29 1.13 -9.22
CA SER A 15 -1.19 1.04 -10.37
C SER A 15 -2.34 0.10 -10.09
N GLY A 16 -3.33 0.16 -10.94
CA GLY A 16 -4.44 -0.80 -10.97
C GLY A 16 -5.23 -0.86 -9.69
N LEU A 17 -5.47 -2.07 -9.23
CA LEU A 17 -6.30 -2.30 -8.05
C LEU A 17 -5.72 -1.67 -6.79
N GLY A 18 -4.40 -1.72 -6.64
CA GLY A 18 -3.75 -1.13 -5.48
C GLY A 18 -3.95 0.38 -5.43
N GLU A 19 -3.81 1.03 -6.57
CA GLU A 19 -4.05 2.47 -6.65
C GLU A 19 -5.50 2.81 -6.32
N GLY A 20 -6.44 2.07 -6.89
CA GLY A 20 -7.86 2.30 -6.63
C GLY A 20 -8.20 2.13 -5.16
N THR A 21 -7.65 1.09 -4.54
CA THR A 21 -7.87 0.83 -3.12
C THR A 21 -7.29 1.96 -2.26
N ALA A 22 -6.08 2.42 -2.60
CA ALA A 22 -5.44 3.49 -1.86
C ALA A 22 -6.26 4.78 -1.93
N ARG A 23 -6.72 5.14 -3.11
CA ARG A 23 -7.52 6.35 -3.27
C ARG A 23 -8.83 6.26 -2.51
N TYR A 24 -9.47 5.10 -2.56
CA TYR A 24 -10.72 4.91 -1.84
C TYR A 24 -10.54 5.04 -0.34
N LEU A 25 -9.55 4.34 0.21
CA LEU A 25 -9.34 4.37 1.67
C LEU A 25 -8.89 5.74 2.15
N LYS A 26 -8.03 6.41 1.39
CA LYS A 26 -7.58 7.74 1.78
C LYS A 26 -8.74 8.73 1.79
N ASN A 27 -9.61 8.62 0.81
CA ASN A 27 -10.79 9.49 0.74
C ASN A 27 -11.73 9.29 1.94
N LYS A 28 -11.66 8.12 2.56
CA LYS A 28 -12.46 7.82 3.74
C LYS A 28 -11.75 8.14 5.05
N GLY A 29 -10.55 8.69 4.96
CA GLY A 29 -9.83 9.12 6.16
C GLY A 29 -8.79 8.16 6.71
N ALA A 30 -8.52 7.07 6.02
CA ALA A 30 -7.53 6.11 6.49
C ALA A 30 -6.10 6.67 6.37
N GLU A 31 -5.24 6.22 7.24
CA GLU A 31 -3.82 6.54 7.15
C GLU A 31 -3.15 5.41 6.37
N LEU A 32 -2.35 5.74 5.37
CA LEU A 32 -1.82 4.73 4.46
C LEU A 32 -0.32 4.77 4.32
N LEU A 33 0.26 3.59 4.10
CA LEU A 33 1.63 3.43 3.61
C LEU A 33 1.53 2.62 2.33
N LEU A 34 2.03 3.17 1.23
CA LEU A 34 1.98 2.50 -0.06
C LEU A 34 3.32 1.88 -0.39
N ILE A 35 3.32 0.69 -0.93
CA ILE A 35 4.55 -0.02 -1.29
C ILE A 35 4.42 -0.59 -2.69
N ASP A 36 5.42 -0.38 -3.52
CA ASP A 36 5.48 -0.96 -4.86
C ASP A 36 6.92 -0.91 -5.36
N LEU A 37 7.24 -1.76 -6.32
CA LEU A 37 8.51 -1.70 -7.01
C LEU A 37 8.53 -0.57 -8.05
N ASN A 38 7.38 -0.20 -8.57
CA ASN A 38 7.26 0.85 -9.57
C ASN A 38 7.34 2.22 -8.93
N ALA A 39 8.53 2.77 -8.87
CA ALA A 39 8.77 4.04 -8.18
C ALA A 39 7.94 5.19 -8.75
N ASP A 40 7.89 5.30 -10.07
CA ASP A 40 7.19 6.42 -10.69
C ASP A 40 5.68 6.38 -10.44
N GLY A 41 5.07 5.23 -10.62
CA GLY A 41 3.65 5.08 -10.38
C GLY A 41 3.32 5.28 -8.91
N LEU A 42 4.13 4.72 -8.04
CA LEU A 42 3.91 4.82 -6.61
C LEU A 42 4.00 6.27 -6.13
N LYS A 43 5.02 6.98 -6.57
CA LYS A 43 5.20 8.37 -6.18
C LYS A 43 4.03 9.23 -6.66
N LYS A 44 3.56 8.99 -7.87
CA LYS A 44 2.44 9.74 -8.40
C LYS A 44 1.19 9.56 -7.55
N VAL A 45 0.87 8.34 -7.20
CA VAL A 45 -0.29 8.06 -6.37
C VAL A 45 -0.13 8.68 -4.98
N ALA A 46 1.03 8.48 -4.36
CA ALA A 46 1.27 9.00 -3.03
C ALA A 46 1.20 10.52 -2.97
N ASP A 47 1.74 11.19 -4.00
CA ASP A 47 1.68 12.64 -4.06
C ASP A 47 0.26 13.13 -4.27
N ASP A 48 -0.52 12.44 -5.11
CA ASP A 48 -1.89 12.82 -5.38
C ASP A 48 -2.77 12.73 -4.14
N ILE A 49 -2.58 11.70 -3.33
CA ILE A 49 -3.42 11.51 -2.16
C ILE A 49 -2.72 11.89 -0.85
N ASN A 50 -1.50 12.40 -0.97
CA ASN A 50 -0.73 12.88 0.18
C ASN A 50 -0.56 11.85 1.28
N CYS A 51 0.09 10.77 0.98
CA CYS A 51 0.38 9.75 1.97
C CYS A 51 1.83 9.26 1.86
N LYS A 52 2.24 8.44 2.81
CA LYS A 52 3.60 7.90 2.83
C LYS A 52 3.75 6.77 1.82
N TYR A 53 4.94 6.59 1.31
CA TYR A 53 5.21 5.48 0.41
C TYR A 53 6.66 5.00 0.56
N VAL A 54 6.87 3.74 0.20
CA VAL A 54 8.21 3.14 0.18
C VAL A 54 8.33 2.34 -1.12
N VAL A 55 9.37 2.61 -1.88
CA VAL A 55 9.66 1.83 -3.08
C VAL A 55 10.43 0.59 -2.62
N GLY A 56 9.88 -0.57 -2.83
CA GLY A 56 10.52 -1.78 -2.38
C GLY A 56 9.85 -3.04 -2.91
N ASP A 57 10.52 -4.16 -2.69
CA ASP A 57 10.08 -5.46 -3.15
C ASP A 57 9.32 -6.16 -2.04
N VAL A 58 8.05 -6.45 -2.27
CA VAL A 58 7.24 -7.11 -1.25
C VAL A 58 7.72 -8.51 -0.93
N SER A 59 8.52 -9.10 -1.79
CA SER A 59 9.08 -10.40 -1.50
C SER A 59 10.34 -10.31 -0.63
N ASN A 60 10.85 -9.12 -0.40
CA ASN A 60 12.00 -8.93 0.46
C ASN A 60 11.50 -8.69 1.89
N GLU A 61 11.62 -9.72 2.71
CA GLU A 61 11.11 -9.69 4.06
C GLU A 61 11.68 -8.56 4.89
N GLU A 62 12.97 -8.30 4.75
CA GLU A 62 13.63 -7.27 5.53
C GLU A 62 13.14 -5.87 5.16
N GLU A 63 12.99 -5.60 3.85
CA GLU A 63 12.48 -4.32 3.40
C GLU A 63 11.06 -4.09 3.90
N MET A 64 10.23 -5.12 3.84
CA MET A 64 8.86 -5.03 4.30
C MET A 64 8.79 -4.79 5.80
N LYS A 65 9.63 -5.50 6.54
CA LYS A 65 9.65 -5.36 7.98
C LYS A 65 10.05 -3.96 8.41
N ASN A 66 11.07 -3.40 7.74
CA ASN A 66 11.51 -2.05 8.06
C ASN A 66 10.45 -1.01 7.72
N ALA A 67 9.79 -1.17 6.58
CA ALA A 67 8.74 -0.24 6.18
C ALA A 67 7.58 -0.26 7.15
N ILE A 68 7.17 -1.43 7.58
CA ILE A 68 6.06 -1.57 8.51
C ILE A 68 6.43 -1.02 9.88
N ASN A 69 7.66 -1.25 10.32
CA ASN A 69 8.10 -0.72 11.61
C ASN A 69 8.09 0.80 11.62
N ASP A 70 8.50 1.42 10.52
CA ASP A 70 8.50 2.87 10.43
C ASP A 70 7.08 3.45 10.45
N PHE A 71 6.12 2.69 9.95
CA PHE A 71 4.74 3.12 9.93
C PHE A 71 4.05 2.87 11.27
N ASN A 72 4.72 2.16 12.17
CA ASN A 72 4.19 1.84 13.47
C ASN A 72 3.10 0.78 13.47
N GLU A 73 2.05 0.98 14.22
CA GLU A 73 1.01 -0.02 14.35
C GLU A 73 0.10 0.00 13.15
N ILE A 74 0.00 -1.12 12.45
CA ILE A 74 -0.96 -1.23 11.36
C ILE A 74 -2.09 -2.14 11.81
N ASN A 75 -3.27 -1.88 11.31
CA ASN A 75 -4.42 -2.74 11.59
C ASN A 75 -5.06 -3.28 10.31
N CYS A 76 -4.45 -3.04 9.16
CA CYS A 76 -4.95 -3.57 7.91
C CYS A 76 -3.80 -3.73 6.92
N LEU A 77 -3.74 -4.86 6.25
CA LEU A 77 -2.76 -5.10 5.21
C LEU A 77 -3.50 -5.48 3.94
N VAL A 78 -3.32 -4.70 2.88
CA VAL A 78 -3.95 -4.98 1.61
C VAL A 78 -2.86 -5.38 0.62
N ASN A 79 -2.87 -6.63 0.22
CA ASN A 79 -1.84 -7.14 -0.68
C ASN A 79 -2.38 -7.21 -2.10
N CYS A 80 -2.14 -6.19 -2.88
CA CYS A 80 -2.56 -6.15 -4.27
C CYS A 80 -1.46 -6.61 -5.22
N ALA A 81 -0.24 -6.68 -4.76
CA ALA A 81 0.87 -7.04 -5.60
C ALA A 81 0.80 -8.47 -6.15
N GLY A 82 0.16 -9.35 -5.43
CA GLY A 82 0.07 -10.73 -5.87
C GLY A 82 -1.18 -11.09 -6.60
N ILE A 83 -2.04 -10.13 -6.88
CA ILE A 83 -3.31 -10.43 -7.48
C ILE A 83 -3.24 -10.41 -8.97
N ALA A 84 -2.36 -9.71 -9.51
CA ALA A 84 -2.40 -9.44 -10.86
C ALA A 84 -2.13 -10.64 -11.64
N VAL A 85 -1.53 -11.31 -11.82
CA VAL A 85 -1.11 -12.23 -12.67
C VAL A 85 -1.90 -13.40 -12.79
N GLY A 86 -3.07 -13.33 -12.84
CA GLY A 86 -3.83 -14.45 -13.01
C GLY A 86 -3.34 -15.57 -12.21
N ALA A 87 -2.54 -15.30 -11.41
CA ALA A 87 -1.97 -16.29 -10.70
C ALA A 87 -2.94 -16.76 -9.79
N LYS A 88 -2.86 -17.82 -9.30
CA LYS A 88 -3.71 -18.20 -8.45
C LYS A 88 -3.61 -17.50 -7.26
N VAL A 89 -4.61 -17.06 -6.87
CA VAL A 89 -4.72 -16.49 -5.67
C VAL A 89 -4.94 -17.57 -4.71
N VAL A 90 -4.22 -17.67 -3.82
CA VAL A 90 -4.46 -18.71 -2.91
C VAL A 90 -4.75 -18.16 -1.58
#